data_daa93aba259c34d6efa9ea0d40407b8a
#
_entry.id   daa93aba259c34d6efa9ea0d40407b8a
#
_cell.length_a   1.000
_cell.length_b   1.000
_cell.length_c   1.000
_cell.angle_alpha   90.00
_cell.angle_beta   90.00
_cell.angle_gamma   90.00
#
_symmetry.space_group_name_H-M   'P 1'
#
loop_
_entity.id
_entity.type
_entity.pdbx_description
1 polymer ?
#
loop_
_entity_poly.entity_id
_entity_poly.type
_entity_poly.pdbx_seq_one_letter_code
_entity_poly.pdbx_strand_id
1 'polypeptide(L)'
;MSRVEFHKQIIFRETPDVIFSDITVTDSNATDLVIHDGPAVSPPDDSVGAKQFYIHKHQIDHNRVVHGTRIFEVVNPEWKNPYHIVHLNRSVGALIIPKGTWHRSTSGEHGSVVINHAIRDDEFDVNTEFIPTSAANCPELYKILTAIKPVLHTV
;
A
#
# COMPACT_ATOMS: atom_id res chain seq x y z
N MET A 1 7.21 15.92 -2.69
CA MET A 1 7.68 14.70 -2.06
C MET A 1 8.06 13.68 -3.08
N SER A 2 9.15 13.06 -2.93
CA SER A 2 9.76 12.30 -4.00
C SER A 2 10.14 10.87 -3.58
N ARG A 3 9.51 10.33 -2.54
CA ARG A 3 9.95 9.05 -1.98
C ARG A 3 8.85 8.34 -1.18
N VAL A 4 9.09 7.07 -0.96
CA VAL A 4 8.33 6.25 -0.02
C VAL A 4 8.63 6.69 1.42
N GLU A 5 7.58 6.84 2.22
CA GLU A 5 7.67 7.18 3.63
C GLU A 5 6.90 6.18 4.48
N PHE A 6 7.32 6.06 5.73
CA PHE A 6 6.69 5.18 6.71
C PHE A 6 6.29 5.96 7.95
N HIS A 7 5.10 5.69 8.44
CA HIS A 7 4.68 6.13 9.76
C HIS A 7 5.18 5.10 10.77
N LYS A 8 6.11 5.51 11.63
CA LYS A 8 6.77 4.60 12.56
C LYS A 8 5.84 4.22 13.71
N GLN A 9 5.90 2.94 14.07
CA GLN A 9 5.34 2.51 15.35
C GLN A 9 6.32 2.85 16.48
N ILE A 10 5.77 3.14 17.66
CA ILE A 10 6.56 3.44 18.85
C ILE A 10 6.34 2.31 19.85
N ILE A 11 7.39 1.56 20.15
CA ILE A 11 7.35 0.54 21.18
C ILE A 11 7.53 1.24 22.53
N PHE A 12 6.53 1.18 23.40
CA PHE A 12 6.57 1.85 24.69
C PHE A 12 6.70 0.89 25.87
N ARG A 13 6.53 -0.41 25.64
CA ARG A 13 6.68 -1.43 26.67
C ARG A 13 7.04 -2.77 26.05
N GLU A 14 7.98 -3.45 26.64
CA GLU A 14 8.33 -4.83 26.31
C GLU A 14 8.38 -5.66 27.58
N THR A 15 7.84 -6.85 27.51
CA THR A 15 7.98 -7.90 28.53
C THR A 15 8.44 -9.17 27.82
N PRO A 16 8.85 -10.23 28.50
CA PRO A 16 9.15 -11.48 27.83
C PRO A 16 7.97 -11.92 26.94
N ASP A 17 8.24 -12.10 25.66
CA ASP A 17 7.28 -12.54 24.62
C ASP A 17 6.13 -11.59 24.31
N VAL A 18 6.11 -10.36 24.84
CA VAL A 18 5.05 -9.37 24.57
C VAL A 18 5.64 -7.99 24.25
N ILE A 19 5.16 -7.39 23.17
CA ILE A 19 5.53 -6.04 22.73
C ILE A 19 4.28 -5.17 22.69
N PHE A 20 4.36 -4.01 23.32
CA PHE A 20 3.30 -2.99 23.28
C PHE A 20 3.75 -1.82 22.42
N SER A 21 2.98 -1.53 21.36
CA SER A 21 3.31 -0.46 20.41
C SER A 21 2.18 0.56 20.30
N ASP A 22 2.56 1.81 20.18
CA ASP A 22 1.66 2.88 19.75
C ASP A 22 1.71 2.98 18.23
N ILE A 23 0.55 3.00 17.62
CA ILE A 23 0.36 3.03 16.16
C ILE A 23 -0.57 4.16 15.73
N THR A 24 -0.71 5.18 16.55
CA THR A 24 -1.63 6.28 16.29
C THR A 24 -1.25 7.05 15.03
N VAL A 25 -2.20 7.18 14.11
CA VAL A 25 -2.16 8.13 13.00
C VAL A 25 -3.15 9.22 13.34
N THR A 26 -2.65 10.39 13.72
CA THR A 26 -3.43 11.44 14.39
C THR A 26 -4.67 11.89 13.62
N ASP A 27 -4.57 12.01 12.30
CA ASP A 27 -5.67 12.52 11.47
C ASP A 27 -6.51 11.41 10.84
N SER A 28 -6.26 10.15 11.19
CA SER A 28 -7.04 9.04 10.65
C SER A 28 -8.51 9.14 11.07
N ASN A 29 -9.39 9.06 10.09
CA ASN A 29 -10.84 9.09 10.28
C ASN A 29 -11.54 7.84 9.74
N ALA A 30 -10.77 6.84 9.31
CA ALA A 30 -11.27 5.56 8.87
C ALA A 30 -10.21 4.47 9.10
N THR A 31 -10.67 3.28 9.45
CA THR A 31 -9.76 2.15 9.66
C THR A 31 -10.29 0.96 8.85
N ASP A 32 -9.50 0.52 7.88
CA ASP A 32 -9.85 -0.61 7.02
C ASP A 32 -9.05 -1.84 7.44
N LEU A 33 -9.74 -2.97 7.48
CA LEU A 33 -9.12 -4.27 7.66
C LEU A 33 -9.11 -4.99 6.32
N VAL A 34 -7.93 -5.32 5.81
CA VAL A 34 -7.78 -5.95 4.49
C VAL A 34 -7.08 -7.29 4.66
N ILE A 35 -7.81 -8.36 4.41
CA ILE A 35 -7.35 -9.72 4.61
C ILE A 35 -7.11 -10.38 3.24
N HIS A 36 -5.88 -10.84 3.03
CA HIS A 36 -5.55 -11.79 1.98
C HIS A 36 -5.55 -13.20 2.59
N ASP A 37 -6.52 -13.99 2.20
CA ASP A 37 -6.73 -15.32 2.75
C ASP A 37 -6.02 -16.38 1.88
N GLY A 38 -4.68 -16.36 1.96
CA GLY A 38 -3.81 -17.14 1.11
C GLY A 38 -3.18 -16.32 -0.01
N PRO A 39 -2.70 -16.94 -1.11
CA PRO A 39 -2.14 -16.21 -2.24
C PRO A 39 -3.19 -15.29 -2.84
N ALA A 40 -2.85 -14.00 -2.95
CA ALA A 40 -3.79 -13.01 -3.45
C ALA A 40 -3.07 -11.82 -4.06
N VAL A 41 -3.72 -11.17 -5.01
CA VAL A 41 -3.28 -9.93 -5.63
C VAL A 41 -4.44 -8.94 -5.61
N SER A 42 -4.21 -7.74 -5.13
CA SER A 42 -5.26 -6.72 -5.05
C SER A 42 -4.77 -5.38 -5.61
N PRO A 43 -5.38 -4.87 -6.69
CA PRO A 43 -6.36 -5.55 -7.53
C PRO A 43 -5.72 -6.66 -8.38
N PRO A 44 -6.50 -7.65 -8.82
CA PRO A 44 -5.97 -8.70 -9.68
C PRO A 44 -5.57 -8.14 -11.06
N ASP A 45 -4.82 -8.94 -11.83
CA ASP A 45 -4.55 -8.62 -13.22
C ASP A 45 -5.89 -8.58 -14.00
N ASP A 46 -5.90 -7.83 -15.09
CA ASP A 46 -7.08 -7.77 -15.95
C ASP A 46 -7.24 -9.04 -16.82
N SER A 47 -8.29 -9.08 -17.65
CA SER A 47 -8.61 -10.24 -18.47
C SER A 47 -7.55 -10.59 -19.54
N VAL A 48 -6.64 -9.68 -19.83
CA VAL A 48 -5.54 -9.90 -20.79
C VAL A 48 -4.19 -10.05 -20.12
N GLY A 49 -4.16 -10.17 -18.80
CA GLY A 49 -2.95 -10.39 -18.01
C GLY A 49 -2.15 -9.14 -17.68
N ALA A 50 -2.70 -7.96 -17.89
CA ALA A 50 -2.04 -6.71 -17.51
C ALA A 50 -2.28 -6.40 -16.03
N LYS A 51 -1.26 -5.86 -15.36
CA LYS A 51 -1.40 -5.41 -13.97
C LYS A 51 -2.41 -4.30 -13.85
N GLN A 52 -3.22 -4.37 -12.81
CA GLN A 52 -4.14 -3.31 -12.42
C GLN A 52 -3.69 -2.68 -11.12
N PHE A 53 -4.00 -1.40 -10.95
CA PHE A 53 -3.64 -0.61 -9.77
C PHE A 53 -4.85 0.19 -9.29
N TYR A 54 -4.88 0.45 -7.99
CA TYR A 54 -5.73 1.49 -7.42
C TYR A 54 -5.00 2.82 -7.39
N ILE A 55 -5.75 3.89 -7.45
CA ILE A 55 -5.28 5.24 -7.18
C ILE A 55 -6.37 5.97 -6.39
N HIS A 56 -6.00 6.57 -5.28
CA HIS A 56 -6.95 7.31 -4.45
C HIS A 56 -6.75 8.81 -4.63
N LYS A 57 -7.82 9.48 -5.01
CA LYS A 57 -7.85 10.95 -5.11
C LYS A 57 -8.25 11.61 -3.80
N HIS A 58 -8.97 10.86 -2.94
CA HIS A 58 -9.62 11.40 -1.74
C HIS A 58 -9.28 10.62 -0.47
N GLN A 59 -8.22 9.81 -0.53
CA GLN A 59 -7.76 9.02 0.60
C GLN A 59 -6.22 8.96 0.63
N ILE A 60 -5.68 9.13 1.81
CA ILE A 60 -4.27 8.81 2.10
C ILE A 60 -4.27 7.52 2.89
N ASP A 61 -3.48 6.57 2.45
CA ASP A 61 -3.33 5.28 3.14
C ASP A 61 -2.16 5.29 4.12
N HIS A 62 -2.35 4.60 5.24
CA HIS A 62 -1.29 4.23 6.16
C HIS A 62 -1.45 2.73 6.42
N ASN A 63 -0.85 1.93 5.54
CA ASN A 63 -0.99 0.48 5.55
C ASN A 63 0.06 -0.17 6.44
N ARG A 64 -0.37 -0.86 7.48
CA ARG A 64 0.53 -1.65 8.30
C ARG A 64 0.13 -3.12 8.28
N VAL A 65 1.14 -3.99 8.17
CA VAL A 65 0.93 -5.43 8.26
C VAL A 65 0.89 -5.82 9.73
N VAL A 66 -0.16 -6.54 10.11
CA VAL A 66 -0.30 -7.09 11.47
C VAL A 66 -0.05 -8.59 11.52
N HIS A 67 -0.15 -9.27 10.36
CA HIS A 67 0.16 -10.69 10.22
C HIS A 67 0.65 -11.00 8.82
N GLY A 68 1.70 -11.81 8.71
CA GLY A 68 2.29 -12.22 7.45
C GLY A 68 3.17 -11.15 6.79
N THR A 69 3.31 -11.25 5.49
CA THR A 69 4.07 -10.30 4.66
C THR A 69 3.24 -9.87 3.48
N ARG A 70 3.18 -8.56 3.23
CA ARG A 70 2.50 -7.98 2.09
C ARG A 70 3.49 -7.18 1.25
N ILE A 71 3.50 -7.44 -0.05
CA ILE A 71 4.36 -6.73 -1.00
C ILE A 71 3.51 -5.70 -1.71
N PHE A 72 3.91 -4.43 -1.62
CA PHE A 72 3.26 -3.32 -2.33
C PHE A 72 4.10 -2.90 -3.52
N GLU A 73 3.46 -2.74 -4.67
CA GLU A 73 4.00 -1.98 -5.79
C GLU A 73 3.41 -0.59 -5.72
N VAL A 74 4.26 0.43 -5.70
CA VAL A 74 3.87 1.83 -5.55
C VAL A 74 4.47 2.63 -6.69
N VAL A 75 3.63 3.36 -7.42
CA VAL A 75 4.05 4.17 -8.56
C VAL A 75 3.50 5.58 -8.43
N ASN A 76 4.40 6.55 -8.45
CA ASN A 76 4.03 7.96 -8.51
C ASN A 76 4.89 8.66 -9.55
N PRO A 77 4.30 9.09 -10.68
CA PRO A 77 5.06 9.69 -11.77
C PRO A 77 5.81 10.98 -11.41
N GLU A 78 5.37 11.67 -10.36
CA GLU A 78 5.98 12.93 -9.92
C GLU A 78 7.20 12.73 -9.02
N TRP A 79 7.45 11.51 -8.58
CA TRP A 79 8.61 11.22 -7.76
C TRP A 79 9.87 11.09 -8.61
N LYS A 80 11.01 11.45 -8.03
CA LYS A 80 12.33 11.29 -8.68
C LYS A 80 12.56 9.82 -9.08
N ASN A 81 12.24 8.90 -8.19
CA ASN A 81 12.18 7.47 -8.45
C ASN A 81 10.72 7.05 -8.43
N PRO A 82 10.07 6.91 -9.59
CA PRO A 82 8.62 6.77 -9.62
C PRO A 82 8.09 5.39 -9.27
N TYR A 83 8.93 4.35 -9.23
CA TYR A 83 8.50 2.97 -9.04
C TYR A 83 9.20 2.34 -7.86
N HIS A 84 8.43 1.84 -6.90
CA HIS A 84 8.93 1.20 -5.70
C HIS A 84 8.22 -0.13 -5.44
N ILE A 85 8.97 -1.11 -4.94
CA ILE A 85 8.42 -2.36 -4.41
C ILE A 85 8.79 -2.41 -2.93
N VAL A 86 7.78 -2.52 -2.09
CA VAL A 86 7.92 -2.41 -0.63
C VAL A 86 7.43 -3.70 0.02
N HIS A 87 8.33 -4.38 0.72
CA HIS A 87 8.00 -5.55 1.52
C HIS A 87 7.62 -5.12 2.93
N LEU A 88 6.39 -5.36 3.33
CA LEU A 88 5.91 -5.03 4.67
C LEU A 88 5.70 -6.28 5.50
N ASN A 89 6.14 -6.21 6.74
CA ASN A 89 5.76 -7.13 7.80
C ASN A 89 5.46 -6.33 9.08
N ARG A 90 5.11 -7.00 10.16
CA ARG A 90 4.73 -6.32 11.41
C ARG A 90 5.84 -5.49 12.06
N SER A 91 7.10 -5.68 11.66
CA SER A 91 8.26 -4.93 12.20
C SER A 91 8.43 -3.57 11.56
N VAL A 92 7.82 -3.37 10.39
CA VAL A 92 7.83 -2.10 9.68
C VAL A 92 6.60 -1.32 10.08
N GLY A 93 6.72 -0.02 10.26
CA GLY A 93 5.58 0.85 10.50
C GLY A 93 4.59 0.83 9.35
N ALA A 94 3.68 1.78 9.32
CA ALA A 94 2.72 1.89 8.23
C ALA A 94 3.35 2.52 6.99
N LEU A 95 3.14 1.91 5.82
CA LEU A 95 3.50 2.50 4.53
C LEU A 95 2.51 3.62 4.23
N ILE A 96 3.03 4.82 4.00
CA ILE A 96 2.22 5.98 3.63
C ILE A 96 2.08 6.00 2.11
N ILE A 97 0.83 5.94 1.63
CA ILE A 97 0.52 6.07 0.21
C ILE A 97 -0.27 7.37 0.03
N PRO A 98 0.37 8.44 -0.47
CA PRO A 98 -0.30 9.72 -0.68
C PRO A 98 -1.38 9.65 -1.75
N LYS A 99 -2.28 10.63 -1.75
CA LYS A 99 -3.24 10.81 -2.85
C LYS A 99 -2.50 10.87 -4.19
N GLY A 100 -3.11 10.32 -5.23
CA GLY A 100 -2.54 10.34 -6.57
C GLY A 100 -1.38 9.37 -6.80
N THR A 101 -1.23 8.38 -5.95
CA THR A 101 -0.20 7.35 -6.05
C THR A 101 -0.81 6.01 -6.41
N TRP A 102 -0.36 5.42 -7.50
CA TRP A 102 -0.79 4.10 -7.93
C TRP A 102 -0.25 3.03 -7.01
N HIS A 103 -1.08 2.06 -6.64
CA HIS A 103 -0.62 0.96 -5.80
C HIS A 103 -1.39 -0.33 -6.05
N ARG A 104 -0.71 -1.43 -5.78
CA ARG A 104 -1.27 -2.78 -5.72
C ARG A 104 -0.51 -3.58 -4.68
N SER A 105 -1.10 -4.64 -4.17
CA SER A 105 -0.44 -5.48 -3.17
C SER A 105 -0.63 -6.96 -3.43
N THR A 106 0.36 -7.74 -3.00
CA THR A 106 0.43 -9.19 -3.23
C THR A 106 0.80 -9.89 -1.95
N SER A 107 0.16 -11.03 -1.70
CA SER A 107 0.54 -11.96 -0.63
C SER A 107 0.93 -13.31 -1.21
N GLY A 108 1.84 -13.98 -0.52
CA GLY A 108 2.22 -15.35 -0.83
C GLY A 108 1.25 -16.39 -0.21
N GLU A 109 1.72 -17.63 -0.12
CA GLU A 109 0.94 -18.81 0.26
C GLU A 109 0.14 -18.66 1.56
N HIS A 110 0.70 -17.98 2.56
CA HIS A 110 0.07 -17.86 3.87
C HIS A 110 -0.79 -16.62 4.04
N GLY A 111 -0.96 -15.83 2.98
CA GLY A 111 -1.73 -14.61 3.04
C GLY A 111 -1.11 -13.53 3.92
N SER A 112 -1.88 -12.51 4.21
CA SER A 112 -1.49 -11.44 5.13
C SER A 112 -2.69 -10.63 5.59
N VAL A 113 -2.53 -9.93 6.70
CA VAL A 113 -3.55 -9.03 7.25
C VAL A 113 -2.96 -7.64 7.36
N VAL A 114 -3.66 -6.68 6.80
CA VAL A 114 -3.29 -5.26 6.80
C VAL A 114 -4.38 -4.45 7.48
N ILE A 115 -3.96 -3.50 8.29
CA ILE A 115 -4.82 -2.43 8.78
C ILE A 115 -4.39 -1.15 8.09
N ASN A 116 -5.34 -0.45 7.48
CA ASN A 116 -5.13 0.85 6.88
C ASN A 116 -5.74 1.93 7.78
N HIS A 117 -4.89 2.78 8.35
CA HIS A 117 -5.33 3.98 9.06
C HIS A 117 -5.49 5.10 8.04
N ALA A 118 -6.66 5.15 7.40
CA ALA A 118 -6.91 6.05 6.29
C ALA A 118 -7.26 7.47 6.76
N ILE A 119 -6.89 8.44 5.93
CA ILE A 119 -7.34 9.81 6.04
C ILE A 119 -8.17 10.11 4.79
N ARG A 120 -9.47 10.30 4.97
CA ARG A 120 -10.43 10.57 3.89
C ARG A 120 -10.88 12.01 3.94
N ASP A 121 -10.93 12.66 2.78
CA ASP A 121 -11.54 13.99 2.67
C ASP A 121 -13.05 13.90 2.41
N ASP A 122 -13.71 15.06 2.32
CA ASP A 122 -15.17 15.13 2.19
C ASP A 122 -15.70 14.62 0.85
N GLU A 123 -14.83 14.45 -0.14
CA GLU A 123 -15.21 13.95 -1.47
C GLU A 123 -15.00 12.45 -1.63
N PHE A 124 -14.55 11.76 -0.58
CA PHE A 124 -14.36 10.30 -0.63
C PHE A 124 -15.69 9.60 -0.93
N ASP A 125 -15.64 8.70 -1.92
CA ASP A 125 -16.79 7.86 -2.29
C ASP A 125 -16.28 6.44 -2.56
N VAL A 126 -16.74 5.48 -1.77
CA VAL A 126 -16.36 4.07 -1.88
C VAL A 126 -16.65 3.50 -3.27
N ASN A 127 -17.62 4.03 -3.99
CA ASN A 127 -17.99 3.56 -5.32
C ASN A 127 -17.03 4.02 -6.41
N THR A 128 -16.18 5.01 -6.16
CA THR A 128 -15.24 5.57 -7.14
C THR A 128 -13.77 5.39 -6.77
N GLU A 129 -13.45 5.30 -5.48
CA GLU A 129 -12.07 5.21 -5.00
C GLU A 129 -11.42 3.84 -5.24
N PHE A 130 -12.21 2.79 -5.37
CA PHE A 130 -11.71 1.42 -5.50
C PHE A 130 -11.96 0.80 -6.88
N ILE A 131 -11.99 1.63 -7.91
CA ILE A 131 -12.07 1.18 -9.30
C ILE A 131 -10.65 0.89 -9.79
N PRO A 132 -10.33 -0.36 -10.18
CA PRO A 132 -8.98 -0.65 -10.67
C PRO A 132 -8.74 -0.06 -12.05
N THR A 133 -7.52 0.38 -12.29
CA THR A 133 -7.06 0.85 -13.59
C THR A 133 -6.02 -0.13 -14.14
N SER A 134 -6.26 -0.63 -15.35
CA SER A 134 -5.29 -1.48 -16.04
C SER A 134 -4.11 -0.65 -16.56
N ALA A 135 -2.90 -1.15 -16.35
CA ALA A 135 -1.69 -0.56 -16.93
C ALA A 135 -1.75 -0.54 -18.48
N ALA A 136 -2.47 -1.49 -19.09
CA ALA A 136 -2.67 -1.52 -20.53
C ALA A 136 -3.47 -0.31 -21.05
N ASN A 137 -4.30 0.30 -20.19
CA ASN A 137 -5.16 1.43 -20.54
C ASN A 137 -4.64 2.76 -19.98
N CYS A 138 -3.47 2.78 -19.36
CA CYS A 138 -2.86 3.98 -18.81
C CYS A 138 -1.42 4.09 -19.30
N PRO A 139 -1.17 4.84 -20.40
CA PRO A 139 0.15 4.92 -21.02
C PRO A 139 1.26 5.39 -20.08
N GLU A 140 0.97 6.33 -19.20
CA GLU A 140 1.94 6.83 -18.23
C GLU A 140 2.36 5.74 -17.25
N LEU A 141 1.42 4.99 -16.71
CA LEU A 141 1.67 3.88 -15.81
C LEU A 141 2.42 2.74 -16.52
N TYR A 142 1.96 2.37 -17.71
CA TYR A 142 2.62 1.34 -18.54
C TYR A 142 4.08 1.69 -18.83
N LYS A 143 4.35 2.93 -19.20
CA LYS A 143 5.71 3.39 -19.49
C LYS A 143 6.64 3.25 -18.29
N ILE A 144 6.16 3.62 -17.10
CA ILE A 144 6.95 3.51 -15.88
C ILE A 144 7.22 2.04 -15.55
N LEU A 145 6.21 1.20 -15.59
CA LEU A 145 6.35 -0.23 -15.26
C LEU A 145 7.31 -0.96 -16.21
N THR A 146 7.38 -0.55 -17.46
CA THR A 146 8.22 -1.23 -18.47
C THR A 146 9.61 -0.63 -18.62
N ALA A 147 9.79 0.65 -18.33
CA ALA A 147 11.04 1.39 -18.60
C ALA A 147 11.86 1.68 -17.33
N ILE A 148 11.24 1.67 -16.15
CA ILE A 148 11.90 2.05 -14.90
C ILE A 148 12.13 0.82 -14.03
N LYS A 149 13.37 0.63 -13.58
CA LYS A 149 13.70 -0.40 -12.60
C LYS A 149 13.19 0.05 -11.23
N PRO A 150 12.42 -0.79 -10.52
CA PRO A 150 11.89 -0.40 -9.22
C PRO A 150 12.99 -0.31 -8.15
N VAL A 151 12.79 0.62 -7.23
CA VAL A 151 13.56 0.68 -5.98
C VAL A 151 12.98 -0.34 -5.01
N LEU A 152 13.81 -1.23 -4.50
CA LEU A 152 13.37 -2.29 -3.58
C LEU A 152 13.55 -1.84 -2.13
N HIS A 153 12.49 -2.01 -1.34
CA HIS A 153 12.49 -1.82 0.11
C HIS A 153 12.21 -3.16 0.76
N THR A 154 13.25 -3.80 1.25
CA THR A 154 13.16 -5.09 1.94
C THR A 154 13.49 -4.92 3.41
N VAL A 155 12.95 -5.80 4.23
CA VAL A 155 13.18 -5.80 5.69
C VAL A 155 14.15 -6.90 6.07
#